data_f524280595ed4bd65411802c3b331cee
#
_entry.id   f524280595ed4bd65411802c3b331cee
#
_cell.length_a   1.000
_cell.length_b   1.000
_cell.length_c   1.000
_cell.angle_alpha   90.00
_cell.angle_beta   90.00
_cell.angle_gamma   90.00
#
_symmetry.space_group_name_H-M   'P 1'
#
loop_
_entity.id
_entity.type
_entity.pdbx_description
1 polymer ?
#
loop_
_entity_poly.entity_id
_entity_poly.type
_entity_poly.pdbx_seq_one_letter_code
_entity_poly.pdbx_strand_id
1 'polypeptide(L)'
;ADHVPHSKPVMCNCGTGGDTKNTFNISTTAAFVLAAGGVTVAKHGNRGVSSASGSSDVLGELGVRYNLTPENAGKIIDDIGVAFLFAPAFNKAMKYVAKTRQELGYRTVFNLLGPIINPAGLDYQMVGIYDK
;
A
#
# COMPACT_ATOMS: atom_id res chain seq x y z
N ALA A 1 11.34 5.72 -5.25
CA ALA A 1 11.10 4.66 -4.25
C ALA A 1 12.31 3.74 -4.18
N ASP A 2 12.61 3.21 -3.00
CA ASP A 2 13.63 2.20 -2.84
C ASP A 2 13.07 0.88 -3.41
N HIS A 3 13.76 0.29 -4.41
CA HIS A 3 13.28 -0.92 -5.10
C HIS A 3 13.26 -2.12 -4.15
N VAL A 4 12.18 -2.92 -4.21
CA VAL A 4 12.02 -4.17 -3.44
C VAL A 4 12.38 -5.35 -4.35
N PRO A 5 13.51 -6.05 -4.09
CA PRO A 5 13.91 -7.20 -4.90
C PRO A 5 13.04 -8.43 -4.56
N HIS A 6 12.54 -9.12 -5.58
CA HIS A 6 11.76 -10.36 -5.45
C HIS A 6 11.92 -11.22 -6.70
N SER A 7 11.58 -12.51 -6.60
CA SER A 7 11.73 -13.48 -7.71
C SER A 7 10.41 -13.88 -8.37
N LYS A 8 9.26 -13.61 -7.70
CA LYS A 8 7.94 -14.03 -8.18
C LYS A 8 7.21 -12.88 -8.86
N PRO A 9 6.33 -13.15 -9.85
CA PRO A 9 5.40 -12.14 -10.33
C PRO A 9 4.52 -11.63 -9.20
N VAL A 10 4.36 -10.30 -9.12
CA VAL A 10 3.62 -9.66 -8.02
C VAL A 10 2.49 -8.78 -8.52
N MET A 11 1.43 -8.73 -7.73
CA MET A 11 0.34 -7.79 -7.93
C MET A 11 0.17 -6.83 -6.74
N CYS A 12 -0.46 -5.70 -7.00
CA CYS A 12 -0.99 -4.82 -5.96
C CYS A 12 -2.48 -4.59 -6.17
N ASN A 13 -3.24 -4.59 -5.06
CA ASN A 13 -4.68 -4.34 -5.06
C ASN A 13 -5.05 -3.08 -4.27
N CYS A 14 -4.21 -2.06 -4.29
CA CYS A 14 -4.50 -0.81 -3.58
C CYS A 14 -5.50 0.04 -4.36
N GLY A 15 -6.25 0.89 -3.63
CA GLY A 15 -7.14 1.88 -4.21
C GLY A 15 -6.60 3.30 -4.07
N THR A 16 -7.26 4.25 -4.71
CA THR A 16 -6.96 5.68 -4.60
C THR A 16 -7.28 6.24 -3.20
N GLY A 17 -8.08 5.53 -2.41
CA GLY A 17 -8.54 5.97 -1.10
C GLY A 17 -9.54 7.14 -1.17
N GLY A 18 -9.96 7.60 0.01
CA GLY A 18 -10.76 8.80 0.12
C GLY A 18 -12.25 8.65 -0.21
N ASP A 19 -12.79 7.45 -0.10
CA ASP A 19 -14.18 7.15 -0.46
C ASP A 19 -15.24 7.63 0.53
N THR A 20 -14.88 8.09 1.71
CA THR A 20 -15.78 8.59 2.77
C THR A 20 -16.91 7.61 3.19
N LYS A 21 -16.89 6.37 2.69
CA LYS A 21 -17.98 5.39 2.91
C LYS A 21 -17.88 4.59 4.22
N ASN A 22 -16.79 4.80 4.97
CA ASN A 22 -16.55 4.15 6.27
C ASN A 22 -16.69 2.62 6.24
N THR A 23 -16.27 1.99 5.14
CA THR A 23 -16.19 0.53 5.04
C THR A 23 -14.98 0.01 5.81
N PHE A 24 -14.94 -1.30 6.09
CA PHE A 24 -13.73 -1.94 6.58
C PHE A 24 -12.62 -1.89 5.50
N ASN A 25 -11.38 -2.23 5.88
CA ASN A 25 -10.22 -2.20 4.97
C ASN A 25 -10.28 -3.31 3.90
N ILE A 26 -11.21 -3.19 2.95
CA ILE A 26 -11.54 -4.19 1.92
C ILE A 26 -10.29 -4.65 1.19
N SER A 27 -9.49 -3.73 0.66
CA SER A 27 -8.30 -4.07 -0.13
C SER A 27 -7.22 -4.77 0.72
N THR A 28 -7.12 -4.46 2.02
CA THR A 28 -6.18 -5.13 2.92
C THR A 28 -6.63 -6.56 3.20
N THR A 29 -7.90 -6.76 3.49
CA THR A 29 -8.48 -8.09 3.68
C THR A 29 -8.37 -8.94 2.41
N ALA A 30 -8.71 -8.37 1.25
CA ALA A 30 -8.59 -9.05 -0.03
C ALA A 30 -7.15 -9.46 -0.38
N ALA A 31 -6.14 -8.71 0.07
CA ALA A 31 -4.73 -9.06 -0.14
C ALA A 31 -4.39 -10.42 0.50
N PHE A 32 -4.88 -10.69 1.70
CA PHE A 32 -4.67 -11.99 2.36
C PHE A 32 -5.43 -13.12 1.68
N VAL A 33 -6.66 -12.86 1.21
CA VAL A 33 -7.45 -13.85 0.45
C VAL A 33 -6.77 -14.21 -0.86
N LEU A 34 -6.26 -13.21 -1.58
CA LEU A 34 -5.49 -13.40 -2.82
C LEU A 34 -4.23 -14.24 -2.58
N ALA A 35 -3.48 -13.91 -1.52
CA ALA A 35 -2.28 -14.67 -1.16
C ALA A 35 -2.60 -16.12 -0.77
N ALA A 36 -3.67 -16.36 -0.03
CA ALA A 36 -4.15 -17.70 0.29
C ALA A 36 -4.59 -18.47 -0.97
N GLY A 37 -5.06 -17.78 -2.00
CA GLY A 37 -5.37 -18.32 -3.32
C GLY A 37 -4.16 -18.52 -4.24
N GLY A 38 -2.94 -18.25 -3.77
CA GLY A 38 -1.71 -18.47 -4.55
C GLY A 38 -1.24 -17.26 -5.36
N VAL A 39 -1.89 -16.11 -5.22
CA VAL A 39 -1.46 -14.85 -5.87
C VAL A 39 -0.44 -14.14 -4.99
N THR A 40 0.74 -13.84 -5.51
CA THR A 40 1.75 -13.08 -4.77
C THR A 40 1.38 -11.59 -4.73
N VAL A 41 1.25 -11.03 -3.53
CA VAL A 41 0.76 -9.66 -3.33
C VAL A 41 1.83 -8.77 -2.69
N ALA A 42 2.25 -7.73 -3.40
CA ALA A 42 3.07 -6.63 -2.89
C ALA A 42 2.17 -5.42 -2.63
N LYS A 43 1.46 -5.43 -1.49
CA LYS A 43 0.45 -4.41 -1.21
C LYS A 43 1.07 -3.10 -0.76
N HIS A 44 0.99 -2.07 -1.60
CA HIS A 44 1.35 -0.71 -1.22
C HIS A 44 0.21 -0.05 -0.44
N GLY A 45 0.53 0.64 0.65
CA GLY A 45 -0.49 1.27 1.46
C GLY A 45 0.07 2.29 2.45
N ASN A 46 -0.85 2.98 3.13
CA ASN A 46 -0.52 4.06 4.07
C ASN A 46 -1.48 4.02 5.28
N ARG A 47 -1.26 4.95 6.21
CA ARG A 47 -2.22 5.26 7.28
C ARG A 47 -3.48 5.90 6.70
N GLY A 48 -4.56 5.88 7.47
CA GLY A 48 -5.78 6.61 7.14
C GLY A 48 -5.51 8.11 7.07
N VAL A 49 -6.00 8.75 6.02
CA VAL A 49 -5.92 10.22 5.84
C VAL A 49 -7.31 10.82 5.94
N SER A 50 -8.30 10.20 5.30
CA SER A 50 -9.69 10.63 5.25
C SER A 50 -10.66 9.59 5.84
N SER A 51 -10.19 8.38 6.11
CA SER A 51 -10.94 7.31 6.76
C SER A 51 -10.54 7.14 8.22
N ALA A 52 -11.40 6.52 9.02
CA ALA A 52 -11.13 6.21 10.42
C ALA A 52 -9.90 5.31 10.61
N SER A 53 -9.56 4.49 9.62
CA SER A 53 -8.44 3.54 9.69
C SER A 53 -7.88 3.26 8.30
N GLY A 54 -6.56 3.40 8.13
CA GLY A 54 -5.83 2.97 6.93
C GLY A 54 -5.32 1.54 7.04
N SER A 55 -4.71 1.06 5.97
CA SER A 55 -4.17 -0.31 5.91
C SER A 55 -3.12 -0.58 6.99
N SER A 56 -2.18 0.35 7.21
CA SER A 56 -1.13 0.18 8.22
C SER A 56 -1.65 0.27 9.64
N ASP A 57 -2.76 0.99 9.87
CA ASP A 57 -3.35 1.11 11.20
C ASP A 57 -3.92 -0.25 11.64
N VAL A 58 -4.71 -0.89 10.77
CA VAL A 58 -5.25 -2.25 11.02
C VAL A 58 -4.13 -3.29 11.18
N LEU A 59 -3.12 -3.25 10.31
CA LEU A 59 -2.01 -4.20 10.38
C LEU A 59 -1.20 -4.04 11.67
N GLY A 60 -1.02 -2.79 12.14
CA GLY A 60 -0.36 -2.50 13.41
C GLY A 60 -1.13 -3.07 14.60
N GLU A 61 -2.44 -2.90 14.66
CA GLU A 61 -3.31 -3.47 15.70
C GLU A 61 -3.30 -5.01 15.70
N LEU A 62 -3.15 -5.61 14.52
CA LEU A 62 -2.99 -7.07 14.37
C LEU A 62 -1.57 -7.56 14.69
N GLY A 63 -0.65 -6.68 15.08
CA GLY A 63 0.73 -7.03 15.41
C GLY A 63 1.62 -7.34 14.20
N VAL A 64 1.17 -7.00 12.98
CA VAL A 64 1.96 -7.20 11.77
C VAL A 64 3.05 -6.14 11.66
N ARG A 65 4.29 -6.56 11.48
CA ARG A 65 5.42 -5.65 11.22
C ARG A 65 5.37 -5.18 9.76
N TYR A 66 5.29 -3.88 9.56
CA TYR A 66 5.27 -3.28 8.21
C TYR A 66 6.39 -2.23 7.98
N ASN A 67 7.18 -1.90 8.99
CA ASN A 67 8.39 -1.09 8.81
C ASN A 67 9.54 -1.99 8.34
N LEU A 68 9.48 -2.38 7.08
CA LEU A 68 10.42 -3.32 6.47
C LEU A 68 11.49 -2.57 5.68
N THR A 69 12.69 -3.16 5.60
CA THR A 69 13.66 -2.78 4.58
C THR A 69 13.26 -3.38 3.23
N PRO A 70 13.74 -2.85 2.10
CA PRO A 70 13.48 -3.43 0.78
C PRO A 70 13.80 -4.92 0.70
N GLU A 71 14.95 -5.32 1.22
CA GLU A 71 15.44 -6.71 1.22
C GLU A 71 14.51 -7.63 2.03
N ASN A 72 14.11 -7.19 3.23
CA ASN A 72 13.19 -7.97 4.07
C ASN A 72 11.79 -8.07 3.45
N ALA A 73 11.32 -7.00 2.83
CA ALA A 73 10.04 -7.01 2.11
C ALA A 73 10.06 -8.02 0.94
N GLY A 74 11.13 -8.02 0.15
CA GLY A 74 11.31 -8.97 -0.95
C GLY A 74 11.35 -10.41 -0.47
N LYS A 75 12.09 -10.67 0.61
CA LYS A 75 12.14 -12.00 1.23
C LYS A 75 10.76 -12.50 1.68
N ILE A 76 9.99 -11.62 2.32
CA ILE A 76 8.61 -11.94 2.76
C ILE A 76 7.72 -12.21 1.55
N ILE A 77 7.84 -11.45 0.45
CA ILE A 77 7.11 -11.69 -0.80
C ILE A 77 7.42 -13.10 -1.32
N ASP A 78 8.70 -13.46 -1.37
CA ASP A 78 9.12 -14.76 -1.91
C ASP A 78 8.75 -15.93 -0.99
N ASP A 79 8.84 -15.77 0.31
CA ASP A 79 8.60 -16.85 1.29
C ASP A 79 7.10 -17.07 1.56
N ILE A 80 6.35 -15.97 1.78
CA ILE A 80 4.98 -16.01 2.29
C ILE A 80 3.93 -15.71 1.19
N GLY A 81 4.34 -15.01 0.13
CA GLY A 81 3.42 -14.60 -0.95
C GLY A 81 2.63 -13.32 -0.67
N VAL A 82 2.84 -12.65 0.46
CA VAL A 82 2.23 -11.34 0.74
C VAL A 82 3.12 -10.47 1.60
N ALA A 83 3.35 -9.23 1.17
CA ALA A 83 4.01 -8.21 1.99
C ALA A 83 3.27 -6.88 1.92
N PHE A 84 3.28 -6.15 3.03
CA PHE A 84 2.76 -4.80 3.07
C PHE A 84 3.92 -3.80 2.93
N LEU A 85 3.86 -2.98 1.89
CA LEU A 85 4.85 -1.97 1.58
C LEU A 85 4.34 -0.61 2.07
N PHE A 86 4.85 -0.18 3.22
CA PHE A 86 4.42 1.06 3.86
C PHE A 86 4.96 2.27 3.08
N ALA A 87 4.09 3.01 2.43
CA ALA A 87 4.45 4.09 1.51
C ALA A 87 5.49 5.09 2.05
N PRO A 88 5.41 5.58 3.30
CA PRO A 88 6.42 6.49 3.85
C PRO A 88 7.81 5.87 4.01
N ALA A 89 7.91 4.56 4.21
CA ALA A 89 9.19 3.88 4.36
C ALA A 89 9.93 3.77 3.03
N PHE A 90 9.21 3.49 1.94
CA PHE A 90 9.79 3.25 0.61
C PHE A 90 9.86 4.51 -0.27
N ASN A 91 9.00 5.49 -0.03
CA ASN A 91 8.91 6.72 -0.83
C ASN A 91 9.34 7.94 0.00
N LYS A 92 10.60 7.96 0.42
CA LYS A 92 11.17 9.01 1.31
C LYS A 92 10.99 10.42 0.77
N ALA A 93 10.95 10.61 -0.55
CA ALA A 93 10.71 11.91 -1.18
C ALA A 93 9.34 12.52 -0.82
N MET A 94 8.35 11.68 -0.51
CA MET A 94 7.01 12.15 -0.13
C MET A 94 6.98 12.96 1.17
N LYS A 95 7.96 12.80 2.04
CA LYS A 95 8.06 13.60 3.28
C LYS A 95 8.25 15.09 3.00
N TYR A 96 8.90 15.45 1.90
CA TYR A 96 9.17 16.86 1.54
C TYR A 96 7.90 17.62 1.14
N VAL A 97 6.89 16.91 0.64
CA VAL A 97 5.60 17.50 0.24
C VAL A 97 4.49 17.25 1.27
N ALA A 98 4.76 16.47 2.31
CA ALA A 98 3.74 16.08 3.28
C ALA A 98 3.13 17.28 4.01
N LYS A 99 3.96 18.21 4.48
CA LYS A 99 3.53 19.42 5.18
C LYS A 99 2.66 20.29 4.27
N THR A 100 3.13 20.59 3.07
CA THR A 100 2.39 21.39 2.09
C THR A 100 1.05 20.75 1.74
N ARG A 101 0.99 19.41 1.57
CA ARG A 101 -0.27 18.70 1.33
C ARG A 101 -1.25 18.83 2.49
N GLN A 102 -0.75 18.75 3.71
CA GLN A 102 -1.58 18.91 4.91
C GLN A 102 -2.12 20.35 5.03
N GLU A 103 -1.30 21.36 4.75
CA GLU A 103 -1.70 22.76 4.77
C GLU A 103 -2.72 23.10 3.68
N LEU A 104 -2.61 22.49 2.50
CA LEU A 104 -3.56 22.68 1.41
C LEU A 104 -4.95 22.11 1.72
N GLY A 105 -5.04 21.02 2.44
CA GLY A 105 -6.29 20.42 2.90
C GLY A 105 -7.22 19.86 1.81
N TYR A 106 -6.78 19.83 0.54
CA TYR A 106 -7.56 19.28 -0.56
C TYR A 106 -6.78 18.24 -1.35
N ARG A 107 -7.48 17.50 -2.21
CA ARG A 107 -6.88 16.43 -3.03
C ARG A 107 -5.99 17.02 -4.11
N THR A 108 -4.87 16.34 -4.31
CA THR A 108 -3.87 16.69 -5.33
C THR A 108 -3.50 15.44 -6.14
N VAL A 109 -2.71 15.60 -7.17
CA VAL A 109 -2.15 14.48 -7.95
C VAL A 109 -1.45 13.43 -7.06
N PHE A 110 -0.91 13.82 -5.92
CA PHE A 110 -0.28 12.90 -4.97
C PHE A 110 -1.26 11.87 -4.36
N ASN A 111 -2.56 12.11 -4.41
CA ASN A 111 -3.56 11.13 -4.00
C ASN A 111 -3.74 10.01 -5.04
N LEU A 112 -3.42 10.30 -6.30
CA LEU A 112 -3.49 9.35 -7.41
C LEU A 112 -2.17 8.59 -7.62
N LEU A 113 -1.04 9.16 -7.20
CA LEU A 113 0.27 8.55 -7.39
C LEU A 113 0.48 7.29 -6.53
N GLY A 114 -0.20 7.19 -5.37
CA GLY A 114 -0.02 6.07 -4.45
C GLY A 114 -0.08 4.69 -5.11
N PRO A 115 -1.10 4.38 -5.90
CA PRO A 115 -1.18 3.12 -6.65
C PRO A 115 -0.05 2.93 -7.68
N ILE A 116 0.48 4.00 -8.25
CA ILE A 116 1.40 3.94 -9.41
C ILE A 116 2.86 3.77 -8.98
N ILE A 117 3.22 4.22 -7.77
CA ILE A 117 4.60 4.28 -7.28
C ILE A 117 4.98 3.09 -6.38
N ASN A 118 4.41 1.92 -6.63
CA ASN A 118 4.73 0.73 -5.86
C ASN A 118 6.21 0.35 -6.05
N PRO A 119 6.98 0.15 -4.96
CA PRO A 119 8.42 -0.13 -5.06
C PRO A 119 8.78 -1.54 -5.54
N ALA A 120 7.82 -2.45 -5.65
CA ALA A 120 8.08 -3.84 -6.06
C ALA A 120 8.12 -4.06 -7.58
N GLY A 121 7.87 -3.04 -8.41
CA GLY A 121 7.88 -3.22 -9.87
C GLY A 121 6.83 -4.23 -10.33
N LEU A 122 5.57 -3.88 -10.18
CA LEU A 122 4.42 -4.78 -10.34
C LEU A 122 4.28 -5.37 -11.75
N ASP A 123 3.96 -6.66 -11.83
CA ASP A 123 3.51 -7.33 -13.05
C ASP A 123 2.02 -7.11 -13.29
N TYR A 124 1.23 -7.02 -12.20
CA TYR A 124 -0.22 -6.83 -12.25
C TYR A 124 -0.67 -5.78 -11.24
N GLN A 125 -1.70 -5.04 -11.60
CA GLN A 125 -2.29 -4.06 -10.69
C GLN A 125 -3.80 -4.02 -10.81
N MET A 126 -4.47 -4.08 -9.65
CA MET A 126 -5.89 -3.78 -9.51
C MET A 126 -6.02 -2.48 -8.72
N VAL A 127 -6.62 -1.46 -9.32
CA VAL A 127 -6.83 -0.17 -8.67
C VAL A 127 -8.31 0.04 -8.37
N GLY A 128 -8.65 0.13 -7.08
CA GLY A 128 -9.97 0.55 -6.65
C GLY A 128 -10.14 2.07 -6.81
N ILE A 129 -11.18 2.48 -7.52
CA ILE A 129 -11.59 3.88 -7.61
C ILE A 129 -12.97 4.03 -7.01
N TYR A 130 -13.21 5.14 -6.29
CA TYR A 130 -14.48 5.35 -5.59
C TYR A 130 -15.44 6.23 -6.41
N ASP A 131 -14.95 6.93 -7.41
CA ASP A 131 -15.72 7.81 -8.29
C ASP A 131 -15.13 7.75 -9.71
N LYS A 132 -15.95 8.01 -10.73
CA LYS A 132 -15.59 7.99 -12.16
C LYS A 132 -15.18 9.35 -12.64
#